data_0db4fbb3f7e4d68a8d1a859ba30d5d7b
#
_entry.id   0db4fbb3f7e4d68a8d1a859ba30d5d7b
#
_cell.length_a   1.000
_cell.length_b   1.000
_cell.length_c   1.000
_cell.angle_alpha   90.00
_cell.angle_beta   90.00
_cell.angle_gamma   90.00
#
_symmetry.space_group_name_H-M   'P 1'
#
loop_
_entity.id
_entity.type
_entity.pdbx_description
1 polymer ?
#
loop_
_entity_poly.entity_id
_entity_poly.type
_entity_poly.pdbx_seq_one_letter_code
_entity_poly.pdbx_strand_id
1 'polypeptide(L)'
;MEILTNLFYKLYLDYGLYGILIVSFLAATILPLSSEVVVSLAFYSSLSKSEVLLFATIGNSLACLLNYFIGYYFFIKFNNKFFKIFFIKFHLPSEKDLSYRLVQKYNIFALLASWLPIIGDPITILAGYFKFPFLLFSIITTILRFLRYYVIYVLF
;
A
#
# COMPACT_ATOMS: atom_id res chain seq x y z
N MET A 1 -11.69 17.24 0.32
CA MET A 1 -10.33 16.94 0.81
C MET A 1 -10.15 17.37 2.28
N GLU A 2 -10.57 18.58 2.65
CA GLU A 2 -10.47 19.10 4.03
C GLU A 2 -11.17 18.25 5.10
N ILE A 3 -12.35 17.69 4.81
CA ILE A 3 -13.11 16.86 5.78
C ILE A 3 -12.31 15.61 6.17
N LEU A 4 -11.63 14.97 5.20
CA LEU A 4 -10.85 13.76 5.44
C LEU A 4 -9.55 14.07 6.20
N THR A 5 -8.87 15.17 5.86
CA THR A 5 -7.68 15.61 6.61
C THR A 5 -8.03 15.98 8.04
N ASN A 6 -9.18 16.63 8.28
CA ASN A 6 -9.65 16.94 9.62
C ASN A 6 -10.03 15.69 10.41
N LEU A 7 -10.65 14.68 9.77
CA LEU A 7 -10.95 13.39 10.40
C LEU A 7 -9.68 12.66 10.83
N PHE A 8 -8.67 12.62 9.98
CA PHE A 8 -7.38 11.97 10.28
C PHE A 8 -6.60 12.70 11.36
N TYR A 9 -6.61 14.03 11.32
CA TYR A 9 -6.01 14.85 12.37
C TYR A 9 -6.70 14.62 13.72
N LYS A 10 -8.02 14.48 13.73
CA LYS A 10 -8.79 14.16 14.93
C LYS A 10 -8.46 12.76 15.46
N LEU A 11 -8.40 11.75 14.59
CA LEU A 11 -7.98 10.39 14.97
C LEU A 11 -6.59 10.37 15.60
N TYR A 12 -5.67 11.16 15.05
CA TYR A 12 -4.35 11.31 15.61
C TYR A 12 -4.37 11.97 17.00
N LEU A 13 -5.15 13.03 17.18
CA LEU A 13 -5.27 13.73 18.48
C LEU A 13 -5.93 12.85 19.55
N ASP A 14 -6.98 12.09 19.18
CA ASP A 14 -7.74 11.28 20.13
C ASP A 14 -7.01 9.97 20.52
N TYR A 15 -6.27 9.37 19.59
CA TYR A 15 -5.67 8.03 19.75
C TYR A 15 -4.13 7.99 19.67
N GLY A 16 -3.46 9.12 19.47
CA GLY A 16 -2.00 9.20 19.42
C GLY A 16 -1.37 8.27 18.38
N LEU A 17 -0.47 7.40 18.80
CA LEU A 17 0.23 6.44 17.91
C LEU A 17 -0.71 5.45 17.23
N TYR A 18 -1.75 4.98 17.90
CA TYR A 18 -2.77 4.11 17.30
C TYR A 18 -3.58 4.85 16.22
N GLY A 19 -3.84 6.14 16.41
CA GLY A 19 -4.43 6.99 15.39
C GLY A 19 -3.57 7.02 14.11
N ILE A 20 -2.26 7.17 14.25
CA ILE A 20 -1.30 7.13 13.12
C ILE A 20 -1.35 5.78 12.39
N LEU A 21 -1.38 4.67 13.13
CA LEU A 21 -1.49 3.33 12.55
C LEU A 21 -2.77 3.19 11.72
N ILE A 22 -3.92 3.57 12.29
CA ILE A 22 -5.23 3.49 11.63
C ILE A 22 -5.25 4.37 10.38
N VAL A 23 -4.77 5.61 10.49
CA VAL A 23 -4.73 6.53 9.36
C VAL A 23 -3.84 6.01 8.24
N SER A 24 -2.64 5.50 8.57
CA SER A 24 -1.71 4.95 7.58
C SER A 24 -2.28 3.70 6.91
N PHE A 25 -3.02 2.87 7.65
CA PHE A 25 -3.73 1.72 7.11
C PHE A 25 -4.85 2.14 6.16
N LEU A 26 -5.73 3.07 6.57
CA LEU A 26 -6.85 3.53 5.74
C LEU A 26 -6.38 4.26 4.49
N ALA A 27 -5.33 5.09 4.60
CA ALA A 27 -4.77 5.82 3.47
C ALA A 27 -4.21 4.88 2.39
N ALA A 28 -3.69 3.73 2.79
CA ALA A 28 -3.12 2.75 1.85
C ALA A 28 -4.14 1.72 1.32
N THR A 29 -5.39 1.70 1.83
CA THR A 29 -6.41 0.74 1.38
C THR A 29 -7.51 1.38 0.54
N ILE A 30 -8.12 2.45 1.03
CA ILE A 30 -9.43 2.92 0.52
C ILE A 30 -9.31 4.31 -0.11
N LEU A 31 -8.39 5.13 0.38
CA LEU A 31 -8.35 6.54 0.04
C LEU A 31 -7.09 6.89 -0.73
N PRO A 32 -7.19 7.61 -1.87
CA PRO A 32 -6.02 8.13 -2.57
C PRO A 32 -5.43 9.34 -1.81
N LEU A 33 -5.28 9.17 -0.50
CA LEU A 33 -4.69 10.18 0.37
C LEU A 33 -3.24 9.81 0.65
N SER A 34 -2.36 10.79 0.56
CA SER A 34 -0.97 10.58 0.93
C SER A 34 -0.87 10.45 2.45
N SER A 35 -0.72 9.21 2.94
CA SER A 35 -0.37 8.94 4.34
C SER A 35 0.88 9.73 4.78
N GLU A 36 1.69 10.14 3.83
CA GLU A 36 2.89 10.97 4.01
C GLU A 36 2.58 12.31 4.66
N VAL A 37 1.50 12.98 4.25
CA VAL A 37 1.11 14.28 4.84
C VAL A 37 0.79 14.11 6.33
N VAL A 38 0.03 13.07 6.68
CA VAL A 38 -0.35 12.83 8.08
C VAL A 38 0.86 12.43 8.92
N VAL A 39 1.73 11.58 8.40
CA VAL A 39 2.97 11.19 9.08
C VAL A 39 3.93 12.37 9.23
N SER A 40 4.05 13.22 8.21
CA SER A 40 4.84 14.45 8.31
C SER A 40 4.34 15.39 9.40
N LEU A 41 3.02 15.60 9.47
CA LEU A 41 2.42 16.39 10.54
C LEU A 41 2.64 15.77 11.92
N ALA A 42 2.60 14.45 12.03
CA ALA A 42 2.86 13.74 13.27
C ALA A 42 4.31 13.89 13.76
N PHE A 43 5.28 14.08 12.85
CA PHE A 43 6.66 14.35 13.24
C PHE A 43 6.88 15.72 13.90
N TYR A 44 5.98 16.69 13.68
CA TYR A 44 5.99 17.98 14.39
C TYR A 44 5.30 17.92 15.75
N SER A 45 4.68 16.81 16.11
CA SER A 45 4.00 16.65 17.39
C SER A 45 4.97 16.32 18.52
N SER A 46 4.44 16.24 19.73
CA SER A 46 5.18 15.82 20.93
C SER A 46 5.51 14.32 20.98
N LEU A 47 5.08 13.54 19.99
CA LEU A 47 5.34 12.10 19.94
C LEU A 47 6.77 11.79 19.49
N SER A 48 7.29 10.66 19.96
CA SER A 48 8.60 10.16 19.51
C SER A 48 8.57 9.88 18.02
N LYS A 49 9.46 10.53 17.26
CA LYS A 49 9.54 10.36 15.79
C LYS A 49 9.77 8.90 15.38
N SER A 50 10.56 8.16 16.16
CA SER A 50 10.82 6.74 15.90
C SER A 50 9.56 5.87 16.07
N GLU A 51 8.73 6.17 17.07
CA GLU A 51 7.46 5.46 17.28
C GLU A 51 6.46 5.79 16.16
N VAL A 52 6.36 7.06 15.77
CA VAL A 52 5.54 7.48 14.62
C VAL A 52 5.94 6.72 13.36
N LEU A 53 7.25 6.62 13.08
CA LEU A 53 7.79 5.87 11.95
C LEU A 53 7.37 4.39 11.99
N LEU A 54 7.51 3.75 13.15
CA LEU A 54 7.16 2.33 13.31
C LEU A 54 5.65 2.09 13.14
N PHE A 55 4.81 2.87 13.81
CA PHE A 55 3.36 2.69 13.75
C PHE A 55 2.81 2.99 12.35
N ALA A 56 3.32 4.01 11.67
CA ALA A 56 2.96 4.31 10.29
C ALA A 56 3.37 3.17 9.34
N THR A 57 4.57 2.62 9.51
CA THR A 57 5.06 1.49 8.70
C THR A 57 4.21 0.25 8.91
N ILE A 58 3.87 -0.09 10.17
CA ILE A 58 3.02 -1.24 10.49
C ILE A 58 1.64 -1.06 9.86
N GLY A 59 0.99 0.09 10.05
CA GLY A 59 -0.33 0.36 9.48
C GLY A 59 -0.36 0.21 7.97
N ASN A 60 0.59 0.82 7.27
CA ASN A 60 0.69 0.76 5.82
C ASN A 60 1.05 -0.66 5.32
N SER A 61 1.92 -1.38 6.03
CA SER A 61 2.25 -2.77 5.67
C SER A 61 1.04 -3.69 5.80
N LEU A 62 0.24 -3.55 6.86
CA LEU A 62 -1.02 -4.29 7.03
C LEU A 62 -2.00 -4.00 5.89
N ALA A 63 -2.07 -2.76 5.43
CA ALA A 63 -2.87 -2.40 4.26
C ALA A 63 -2.39 -3.11 2.99
N CYS A 64 -1.07 -3.19 2.75
CA CYS A 64 -0.51 -3.92 1.62
C CYS A 64 -0.87 -5.42 1.68
N LEU A 65 -0.83 -6.03 2.87
CA LEU A 65 -1.24 -7.43 3.05
C LEU A 65 -2.73 -7.62 2.74
N LEU A 66 -3.58 -6.72 3.21
CA LEU A 66 -5.01 -6.75 2.89
C LEU A 66 -5.24 -6.61 1.38
N ASN A 67 -4.57 -5.68 0.71
CA ASN A 67 -4.64 -5.49 -0.73
C ASN A 67 -4.21 -6.76 -1.50
N TYR A 68 -3.15 -7.43 -1.04
CA TYR A 68 -2.73 -8.72 -1.60
C TYR A 68 -3.83 -9.77 -1.47
N PHE A 69 -4.46 -9.92 -0.30
CA PHE A 69 -5.56 -10.87 -0.11
C PHE A 69 -6.78 -10.52 -0.96
N ILE A 70 -7.11 -9.24 -1.09
CA ILE A 70 -8.17 -8.80 -1.99
C ILE A 70 -7.86 -9.28 -3.41
N GLY A 71 -6.66 -9.02 -3.92
CA GLY A 71 -6.24 -9.47 -5.25
C GLY A 71 -6.30 -11.00 -5.40
N TYR A 72 -5.80 -11.74 -4.41
CA TYR A 72 -5.78 -13.19 -4.40
C TYR A 72 -7.19 -13.81 -4.42
N TYR A 73 -8.11 -13.32 -3.56
CA TYR A 73 -9.49 -13.80 -3.51
C TYR A 73 -10.30 -13.39 -4.72
N PHE A 74 -10.08 -12.22 -5.29
CA PHE A 74 -10.71 -11.80 -6.54
C PHE A 74 -10.33 -12.73 -7.69
N PHE A 75 -9.07 -13.18 -7.76
CA PHE A 75 -8.65 -14.18 -8.75
C PHE A 75 -9.45 -15.49 -8.63
N ILE A 76 -9.70 -15.95 -7.40
CA ILE A 76 -10.41 -17.22 -7.14
C ILE A 76 -11.90 -17.11 -7.47
N LYS A 77 -12.55 -15.99 -7.14
CA LYS A 77 -14.01 -15.88 -7.13
C LYS A 77 -14.60 -15.24 -8.41
N PHE A 78 -13.88 -14.35 -9.05
CA PHE A 78 -14.35 -13.61 -10.21
C PHE A 78 -13.55 -13.98 -11.46
N ASN A 79 -13.95 -15.08 -12.10
CA ASN A 79 -13.43 -15.49 -13.39
C ASN A 79 -13.57 -14.34 -14.42
N ASN A 80 -12.55 -13.51 -14.55
CA ASN A 80 -12.21 -12.67 -15.71
C ASN A 80 -13.12 -11.50 -16.16
N LYS A 81 -14.40 -11.37 -15.81
CA LYS A 81 -15.24 -10.31 -16.43
C LYS A 81 -15.15 -8.94 -15.75
N PHE A 82 -15.19 -8.89 -14.43
CA PHE A 82 -15.22 -7.61 -13.70
C PHE A 82 -13.83 -6.96 -13.60
N PHE A 83 -12.81 -7.77 -13.42
CA PHE A 83 -11.42 -7.33 -13.46
C PHE A 83 -11.01 -6.88 -14.86
N LYS A 84 -11.53 -7.53 -15.91
CA LYS A 84 -11.40 -7.04 -17.30
C LYS A 84 -11.93 -5.62 -17.46
N ILE A 85 -13.06 -5.27 -16.89
CA ILE A 85 -13.66 -3.94 -17.02
C ILE A 85 -12.87 -2.87 -16.27
N PHE A 86 -12.38 -3.17 -15.06
CA PHE A 86 -11.58 -2.24 -14.28
C PHE A 86 -10.15 -2.09 -14.83
N PHE A 87 -9.57 -3.17 -15.38
CA PHE A 87 -8.22 -3.21 -15.95
C PHE A 87 -8.16 -3.25 -17.48
N ILE A 88 -9.28 -3.05 -18.19
CA ILE A 88 -9.31 -2.94 -19.67
C ILE A 88 -8.39 -1.83 -20.19
N LYS A 89 -8.07 -0.82 -19.37
CA LYS A 89 -7.02 0.17 -19.67
C LYS A 89 -5.59 -0.37 -19.49
N PHE A 90 -5.40 -1.40 -18.70
CA PHE A 90 -4.16 -2.17 -18.60
C PHE A 90 -4.41 -3.52 -19.25
N HIS A 91 -3.92 -3.73 -20.46
CA HIS A 91 -3.95 -5.01 -21.16
C HIS A 91 -3.43 -6.12 -20.23
N LEU A 92 -4.33 -6.79 -19.49
CA LEU A 92 -3.96 -7.95 -18.69
C LEU A 92 -3.70 -9.11 -19.64
N PRO A 93 -2.47 -9.60 -19.72
CA PRO A 93 -2.13 -10.71 -20.57
C PRO A 93 -2.80 -12.01 -20.09
N SER A 94 -3.26 -12.81 -21.02
CA SER A 94 -3.74 -14.17 -20.77
C SER A 94 -2.59 -15.05 -20.24
N GLU A 95 -2.88 -16.13 -19.48
CA GLU A 95 -1.87 -17.07 -18.99
C GLU A 95 -0.99 -17.68 -20.10
N LYS A 96 -1.46 -17.67 -21.35
CA LYS A 96 -0.74 -18.15 -22.53
C LYS A 96 0.16 -17.10 -23.17
N ASP A 97 0.01 -15.83 -22.80
CA ASP A 97 0.75 -14.73 -23.42
C ASP A 97 2.15 -14.60 -22.85
N LEU A 98 3.10 -14.28 -23.74
CA LEU A 98 4.49 -14.01 -23.39
C LEU A 98 4.59 -12.91 -22.32
N SER A 99 3.69 -11.91 -22.38
CA SER A 99 3.58 -10.83 -21.41
C SER A 99 3.21 -11.32 -20.01
N TYR A 100 2.35 -12.33 -19.86
CA TYR A 100 2.04 -12.95 -18.56
C TYR A 100 3.29 -13.60 -17.94
N ARG A 101 4.04 -14.35 -18.75
CA ARG A 101 5.30 -14.98 -18.32
C ARG A 101 6.37 -13.95 -17.97
N LEU A 102 6.44 -12.84 -18.70
CA LEU A 102 7.36 -11.75 -18.41
C LEU A 102 6.97 -11.03 -17.11
N VAL A 103 5.69 -10.75 -16.87
CA VAL A 103 5.22 -10.17 -15.61
C VAL A 103 5.49 -11.12 -14.44
N GLN A 104 5.29 -12.43 -14.61
CA GLN A 104 5.63 -13.42 -13.60
C GLN A 104 7.15 -13.46 -13.32
N LYS A 105 7.98 -13.32 -14.34
CA LYS A 105 9.45 -13.33 -14.23
C LYS A 105 10.01 -12.02 -13.65
N TYR A 106 9.39 -10.88 -13.99
CA TYR A 106 9.81 -9.53 -13.55
C TYR A 106 8.96 -8.97 -12.41
N ASN A 107 8.18 -9.79 -11.75
CA ASN A 107 7.29 -9.43 -10.65
C ASN A 107 7.99 -8.68 -9.52
N ILE A 108 9.25 -9.00 -9.23
CA ILE A 108 10.07 -8.32 -8.23
C ILE A 108 10.28 -6.85 -8.62
N PHE A 109 10.55 -6.55 -9.89
CA PHE A 109 10.70 -5.17 -10.36
C PHE A 109 9.38 -4.39 -10.30
N ALA A 110 8.25 -5.04 -10.60
CA ALA A 110 6.94 -4.44 -10.42
C ALA A 110 6.67 -4.12 -8.93
N LEU A 111 7.08 -5.01 -8.02
CA LEU A 111 6.98 -4.75 -6.58
C LEU A 111 7.87 -3.60 -6.11
N LEU A 112 9.04 -3.39 -6.70
CA LEU A 112 9.86 -2.22 -6.40
C LEU A 112 9.12 -0.92 -6.76
N ALA A 113 8.32 -0.91 -7.83
CA ALA A 113 7.48 0.22 -8.17
C ALA A 113 6.34 0.46 -7.16
N SER A 114 6.07 -0.48 -6.23
CA SER A 114 5.11 -0.28 -5.15
C SER A 114 5.53 0.82 -4.16
N TRP A 115 6.76 1.29 -4.22
CA TRP A 115 7.21 2.46 -3.46
C TRP A 115 6.56 3.76 -3.94
N LEU A 116 6.15 3.85 -5.21
CA LEU A 116 5.56 5.07 -5.76
C LEU A 116 4.20 5.36 -5.09
N PRO A 117 3.95 6.63 -4.70
CA PRO A 117 2.63 7.04 -4.24
C PRO A 117 1.60 6.83 -5.37
N ILE A 118 0.35 6.53 -5.01
CA ILE A 118 -0.80 6.30 -5.92
C ILE A 118 -0.70 4.99 -6.73
N ILE A 119 0.44 4.66 -7.33
CA ILE A 119 0.62 3.46 -8.16
C ILE A 119 0.94 2.23 -7.30
N GLY A 120 1.53 2.44 -6.12
CA GLY A 120 1.99 1.36 -5.26
C GLY A 120 0.88 0.43 -4.76
N ASP A 121 -0.27 0.97 -4.38
CA ASP A 121 -1.37 0.18 -3.82
C ASP A 121 -2.06 -0.71 -4.88
N PRO A 122 -2.37 -0.23 -6.10
CA PRO A 122 -2.77 -1.11 -7.20
C PRO A 122 -1.79 -2.25 -7.49
N ILE A 123 -0.48 -2.01 -7.40
CA ILE A 123 0.54 -3.04 -7.61
C ILE A 123 0.46 -4.13 -6.54
N THR A 124 0.15 -3.79 -5.29
CA THR A 124 -0.01 -4.77 -4.22
C THR A 124 -1.23 -5.68 -4.43
N ILE A 125 -2.32 -5.14 -4.98
CA ILE A 125 -3.50 -5.93 -5.40
C ILE A 125 -3.14 -6.85 -6.57
N LEU A 126 -2.41 -6.35 -7.58
CA LEU A 126 -1.96 -7.15 -8.71
C LEU A 126 -1.01 -8.28 -8.27
N ALA A 127 -0.14 -8.06 -7.30
CA ALA A 127 0.73 -9.09 -6.77
C ALA A 127 -0.07 -10.26 -6.17
N GLY A 128 -1.18 -9.97 -5.48
CA GLY A 128 -2.13 -10.98 -5.00
C GLY A 128 -2.83 -11.70 -6.15
N TYR A 129 -3.31 -10.95 -7.15
CA TYR A 129 -3.95 -11.50 -8.35
C TYR A 129 -3.03 -12.48 -9.10
N PHE A 130 -1.75 -12.16 -9.26
CA PHE A 130 -0.76 -13.03 -9.89
C PHE A 130 -0.21 -14.12 -8.96
N LYS A 131 -0.73 -14.25 -7.74
CA LYS A 131 -0.30 -15.22 -6.73
C LYS A 131 1.20 -15.19 -6.46
N PHE A 132 1.76 -13.98 -6.35
CA PHE A 132 3.15 -13.82 -5.99
C PHE A 132 3.44 -14.49 -4.63
N PRO A 133 4.63 -15.07 -4.40
CA PRO A 133 4.96 -15.72 -3.12
C PRO A 133 4.74 -14.76 -1.94
N PHE A 134 3.77 -15.07 -1.08
CA PHE A 134 3.30 -14.18 -0.01
C PHE A 134 4.42 -13.71 0.93
N LEU A 135 5.32 -14.62 1.31
CA LEU A 135 6.42 -14.27 2.22
C LEU A 135 7.35 -13.22 1.60
N LEU A 136 7.72 -13.43 0.34
CA LEU A 136 8.61 -12.52 -0.40
C LEU A 136 7.93 -11.17 -0.65
N PHE A 137 6.64 -11.18 -0.98
CA PHE A 137 5.81 -9.99 -1.08
C PHE A 137 5.79 -9.20 0.24
N SER A 138 5.49 -9.85 1.37
CA SER A 138 5.43 -9.21 2.68
C SER A 138 6.75 -8.54 3.06
N ILE A 139 7.88 -9.22 2.86
CA ILE A 139 9.20 -8.69 3.19
C ILE A 139 9.51 -7.46 2.33
N ILE A 140 9.37 -7.58 1.00
CA ILE A 140 9.70 -6.49 0.07
C ILE A 140 8.83 -5.27 0.34
N THR A 141 7.51 -5.45 0.42
CA THR A 141 6.59 -4.32 0.63
C THR A 141 6.82 -3.64 1.97
N THR A 142 7.05 -4.39 3.05
CA THR A 142 7.32 -3.82 4.38
C THR A 142 8.62 -2.99 4.36
N ILE A 143 9.68 -3.50 3.74
CA ILE A 143 10.95 -2.76 3.60
C ILE A 143 10.73 -1.47 2.80
N LEU A 144 10.02 -1.53 1.68
CA LEU A 144 9.75 -0.35 0.85
C LEU A 144 8.90 0.70 1.57
N ARG A 145 7.90 0.28 2.35
CA ARG A 145 7.09 1.20 3.18
C ARG A 145 7.91 1.82 4.31
N PHE A 146 8.76 1.04 4.96
CA PHE A 146 9.68 1.56 5.96
C PHE A 146 10.64 2.59 5.35
N LEU A 147 11.30 2.27 4.24
CA LEU A 147 12.22 3.19 3.55
C LEU A 147 11.53 4.50 3.14
N ARG A 148 10.30 4.43 2.66
CA ARG A 148 9.51 5.59 2.28
C ARG A 148 9.29 6.55 3.47
N TYR A 149 8.87 6.04 4.62
CA TYR A 149 8.68 6.86 5.81
C TYR A 149 10.02 7.26 6.45
N TYR A 150 11.05 6.43 6.31
CA TYR A 150 12.38 6.77 6.78
C TYR A 150 12.98 7.97 6.04
N VAL A 151 12.76 8.07 4.72
CA VAL A 151 13.15 9.27 3.95
C VAL A 151 12.47 10.52 4.52
N ILE A 152 11.18 10.44 4.82
CA ILE A 152 10.47 11.56 5.44
C ILE A 152 11.04 11.86 6.84
N TYR A 153 11.28 10.84 7.65
CA TYR A 153 11.87 10.97 8.98
C TYR A 153 13.22 11.73 8.97
N VAL A 154 14.05 11.48 7.97
CA VAL A 154 15.37 12.15 7.83
C VAL A 154 15.21 13.59 7.36
N LEU A 155 14.16 13.91 6.61
CA LEU A 155 13.90 15.27 6.09
C LEU A 155 13.26 16.19 7.13
N PHE A 156 12.60 15.65 8.17
CA PHE A 156 11.89 16.39 9.23
C PHE A 156 12.47 16.12 10.62
#